data_6e2b2b54557129cd7eaa70e18d95c6da
#
_entry.id   6e2b2b54557129cd7eaa70e18d95c6da
#
_cell.length_a   1.000
_cell.length_b   1.000
_cell.length_c   1.000
_cell.angle_alpha   90.00
_cell.angle_beta   90.00
_cell.angle_gamma   90.00
#
_symmetry.space_group_name_H-M   'P 1'
#
loop_
_entity.id
_entity.type
_entity.pdbx_description
1 polymer ?
#
loop_
_entity_poly.entity_id
_entity_poly.type
_entity_poly.pdbx_seq_one_letter_code
_entity_poly.pdbx_strand_id
1 'polypeptide(L)'
;MIKTRLFAFAATFAAVLASPAGAFALNVNEDYKPQDEFALDTWIPIEIFGIDMSINKAVVYVIAAALLSCVTLIYVGHRMKMKPGRLQAAVEMYYGLIESMTKGNLSGKMVNRWFPFLATIFLFIWYSNMIGYIPLPTNTHEPIMIFGIEVPSLALYAATANISVPLVLTLVVVISYHFEGIRAKGPIKYLKGWVPAGVEGPAAFPIFLIEVISQFVRIVSLSVRLFANMLAGHLLILFMGGGLVVLLNLALIGSLILGLVTGTMAVAFFIFEVGLVATLQAFIFTILAAIYLGGAVAEEH
;
A
#
# COMPACT_ATOMS: atom_id res chain seq x y z
N MET A 1 -11.05 1.49 -47.38
CA MET A 1 -11.24 0.40 -46.40
C MET A 1 -11.28 0.86 -44.93
N ILE A 2 -10.39 1.75 -44.44
CA ILE A 2 -10.38 2.21 -43.04
C ILE A 2 -11.62 3.06 -42.71
N LYS A 3 -12.03 3.99 -43.59
CA LYS A 3 -13.21 4.83 -43.39
C LYS A 3 -14.51 4.03 -43.31
N THR A 4 -14.65 2.96 -44.10
CA THR A 4 -15.85 2.08 -44.05
C THR A 4 -15.93 1.27 -42.76
N ARG A 5 -14.79 0.85 -42.19
CA ARG A 5 -14.73 0.15 -40.89
C ARG A 5 -15.03 1.09 -39.72
N LEU A 6 -14.54 2.34 -39.80
CA LEU A 6 -14.84 3.35 -38.79
C LEU A 6 -16.33 3.74 -38.80
N PHE A 7 -16.92 3.84 -40.00
CA PHE A 7 -18.35 4.12 -40.14
C PHE A 7 -19.23 2.96 -39.66
N ALA A 8 -18.82 1.71 -39.94
CA ALA A 8 -19.49 0.52 -39.41
C ALA A 8 -19.41 0.42 -37.91
N PHE A 9 -18.24 0.76 -37.31
CA PHE A 9 -18.05 0.80 -35.86
C PHE A 9 -18.90 1.90 -35.21
N ALA A 10 -18.91 3.11 -35.80
CA ALA A 10 -19.73 4.21 -35.31
C ALA A 10 -21.24 3.92 -35.46
N ALA A 11 -21.66 3.26 -36.54
CA ALA A 11 -23.06 2.88 -36.76
C ALA A 11 -23.52 1.77 -35.80
N THR A 12 -22.65 0.77 -35.51
CA THR A 12 -22.95 -0.25 -34.49
C THR A 12 -22.98 0.34 -33.09
N PHE A 13 -22.07 1.26 -32.76
CA PHE A 13 -22.05 1.97 -31.49
C PHE A 13 -23.31 2.85 -31.33
N ALA A 14 -23.71 3.57 -32.37
CA ALA A 14 -24.95 4.37 -32.38
C ALA A 14 -26.20 3.50 -32.30
N ALA A 15 -26.22 2.32 -32.94
CA ALA A 15 -27.32 1.38 -32.85
C ALA A 15 -27.47 0.73 -31.46
N VAL A 16 -26.35 0.50 -30.78
CA VAL A 16 -26.32 0.05 -29.36
C VAL A 16 -26.85 1.15 -28.43
N LEU A 17 -26.52 2.41 -28.69
CA LEU A 17 -27.04 3.54 -27.91
C LEU A 17 -28.50 3.87 -28.22
N ALA A 18 -29.03 3.48 -29.41
CA ALA A 18 -30.40 3.70 -29.83
C ALA A 18 -31.33 2.51 -29.56
N SER A 19 -30.84 1.43 -28.94
CA SER A 19 -31.67 0.31 -28.55
C SER A 19 -32.67 0.72 -27.45
N PRO A 20 -33.93 0.23 -27.50
CA PRO A 20 -34.97 0.68 -26.57
C PRO A 20 -34.54 0.44 -25.12
N ALA A 21 -34.89 1.36 -24.24
CA ALA A 21 -34.50 1.44 -22.83
C ALA A 21 -34.66 0.12 -22.02
N GLY A 22 -35.41 -0.86 -22.53
CA GLY A 22 -35.55 -2.18 -21.93
C GLY A 22 -34.29 -3.07 -22.03
N ALA A 23 -33.33 -2.78 -22.95
CA ALA A 23 -32.09 -3.53 -23.07
C ALA A 23 -31.02 -3.06 -22.03
N PHE A 24 -31.26 -1.90 -21.44
CA PHE A 24 -30.45 -1.29 -20.38
C PHE A 24 -31.28 -1.03 -19.12
N ALA A 25 -32.25 -1.88 -18.84
CA ALA A 25 -32.91 -1.84 -17.55
C ALA A 25 -31.86 -2.12 -16.47
N LEU A 26 -31.44 -1.08 -15.78
CA LEU A 26 -30.53 -1.12 -14.66
C LEU A 26 -31.26 -1.77 -13.47
N ASN A 27 -31.17 -3.08 -13.34
CA ASN A 27 -31.50 -3.78 -12.11
C ASN A 27 -30.23 -3.82 -11.25
N VAL A 28 -29.99 -2.74 -10.51
CA VAL A 28 -28.85 -2.69 -9.59
C VAL A 28 -28.96 -3.84 -8.59
N ASN A 29 -27.94 -4.66 -8.52
CA ASN A 29 -27.85 -5.73 -7.54
C ASN A 29 -27.51 -5.13 -6.18
N GLU A 30 -28.51 -4.90 -5.34
CA GLU A 30 -28.37 -4.31 -4.00
C GLU A 30 -27.64 -5.25 -3.03
N ASP A 31 -27.57 -6.54 -3.32
CA ASP A 31 -26.90 -7.55 -2.48
C ASP A 31 -25.38 -7.54 -2.69
N TYR A 32 -24.89 -6.98 -3.80
CA TYR A 32 -23.45 -6.89 -4.06
C TYR A 32 -22.83 -5.67 -3.36
N LYS A 33 -22.06 -5.91 -2.30
CA LYS A 33 -21.36 -4.90 -1.53
C LYS A 33 -19.85 -5.10 -1.64
N PRO A 34 -19.17 -4.35 -2.52
CA PRO A 34 -17.71 -4.49 -2.72
C PRO A 34 -16.87 -4.31 -1.44
N GLN A 35 -17.41 -3.58 -0.47
CA GLN A 35 -16.76 -3.36 0.81
C GLN A 35 -16.67 -4.63 1.68
N ASP A 36 -17.55 -5.61 1.49
CA ASP A 36 -17.57 -6.85 2.26
C ASP A 36 -16.32 -7.71 1.94
N GLU A 37 -15.70 -7.53 0.77
CA GLU A 37 -14.42 -8.17 0.42
C GLU A 37 -13.26 -7.74 1.34
N PHE A 38 -13.39 -6.57 1.96
CA PHE A 38 -12.40 -6.04 2.91
C PHE A 38 -12.75 -6.35 4.37
N ALA A 39 -13.85 -7.05 4.63
CA ALA A 39 -14.20 -7.48 5.97
C ALA A 39 -13.13 -8.42 6.53
N LEU A 40 -12.85 -8.26 7.82
CA LEU A 40 -11.84 -9.04 8.55
C LEU A 40 -12.55 -10.04 9.45
N ASP A 41 -12.88 -11.20 8.89
CA ASP A 41 -13.44 -12.30 9.67
C ASP A 41 -12.37 -12.91 10.57
N THR A 42 -12.74 -13.19 11.80
CA THR A 42 -11.85 -13.83 12.78
C THR A 42 -11.76 -15.32 12.48
N TRP A 43 -10.53 -15.80 12.16
CA TRP A 43 -10.30 -17.21 11.91
C TRP A 43 -10.01 -18.01 13.20
N ILE A 44 -9.18 -17.42 14.06
CA ILE A 44 -8.82 -17.99 15.35
C ILE A 44 -9.04 -16.90 16.40
N PRO A 45 -10.10 -17.02 17.22
CA PRO A 45 -10.34 -16.05 18.29
C PRO A 45 -9.28 -16.24 19.39
N ILE A 46 -8.55 -15.17 19.69
CA ILE A 46 -7.56 -15.14 20.79
C ILE A 46 -7.81 -13.86 21.57
N GLU A 47 -8.19 -14.00 22.83
CA GLU A 47 -8.32 -12.87 23.76
C GLU A 47 -7.20 -12.94 24.79
N ILE A 48 -6.39 -11.88 24.91
CA ILE A 48 -5.33 -11.77 25.91
C ILE A 48 -5.57 -10.50 26.73
N PHE A 49 -5.78 -10.63 28.02
CA PHE A 49 -6.06 -9.52 28.96
C PHE A 49 -7.24 -8.63 28.54
N GLY A 50 -8.27 -9.19 27.89
CA GLY A 50 -9.43 -8.42 27.41
C GLY A 50 -9.17 -7.62 26.12
N ILE A 51 -8.02 -7.84 25.46
CA ILE A 51 -7.69 -7.30 24.15
C ILE A 51 -7.90 -8.41 23.13
N ASP A 52 -8.69 -8.12 22.09
CA ASP A 52 -8.86 -9.04 20.97
C ASP A 52 -7.57 -9.07 20.12
N MET A 53 -6.89 -10.21 20.14
CA MET A 53 -5.71 -10.51 19.34
C MET A 53 -5.98 -11.63 18.33
N SER A 54 -7.21 -11.75 17.89
CA SER A 54 -7.66 -12.79 16.97
C SER A 54 -6.87 -12.77 15.67
N ILE A 55 -6.55 -13.97 15.19
CA ILE A 55 -5.87 -14.13 13.90
C ILE A 55 -6.93 -14.00 12.79
N ASN A 56 -6.75 -13.01 11.95
CA ASN A 56 -7.54 -12.76 10.76
C ASN A 56 -6.63 -12.73 9.50
N LYS A 57 -7.24 -12.60 8.32
CA LYS A 57 -6.47 -12.53 7.05
C LYS A 57 -5.38 -11.45 7.07
N ALA A 58 -5.63 -10.27 7.66
CA ALA A 58 -4.64 -9.20 7.73
C ALA A 58 -3.37 -9.60 8.50
N VAL A 59 -3.52 -10.27 9.64
CA VAL A 59 -2.40 -10.77 10.46
C VAL A 59 -1.55 -11.76 9.67
N VAL A 60 -2.18 -12.69 8.96
CA VAL A 60 -1.47 -13.68 8.14
C VAL A 60 -0.68 -13.01 7.02
N TYR A 61 -1.24 -12.02 6.34
CA TYR A 61 -0.54 -11.27 5.28
C TYR A 61 0.63 -10.45 5.82
N VAL A 62 0.48 -9.82 7.00
CA VAL A 62 1.58 -9.11 7.68
C VAL A 62 2.72 -10.07 8.02
N ILE A 63 2.41 -11.23 8.59
CA ILE A 63 3.42 -12.26 8.93
C ILE A 63 4.09 -12.78 7.65
N ALA A 64 3.33 -13.05 6.59
CA ALA A 64 3.88 -13.51 5.31
C ALA A 64 4.84 -12.47 4.71
N ALA A 65 4.47 -11.18 4.70
CA ALA A 65 5.34 -10.10 4.23
C ALA A 65 6.63 -9.99 5.05
N ALA A 66 6.53 -10.09 6.38
CA ALA A 66 7.69 -10.08 7.27
C ALA A 66 8.61 -11.27 7.00
N LEU A 67 8.06 -12.47 6.91
CA LEU A 67 8.83 -13.69 6.61
C LEU A 67 9.51 -13.60 5.25
N LEU A 68 8.82 -13.17 4.20
CA LEU A 68 9.40 -13.01 2.86
C LEU A 68 10.54 -11.99 2.86
N SER A 69 10.38 -10.88 3.60
CA SER A 69 11.43 -9.87 3.75
C SER A 69 12.67 -10.46 4.41
N CYS A 70 12.49 -11.16 5.53
CA CYS A 70 13.58 -11.81 6.25
C CYS A 70 14.27 -12.91 5.41
N VAL A 71 13.46 -13.80 4.82
CA VAL A 71 13.99 -14.91 4.01
C VAL A 71 14.77 -14.39 2.80
N THR A 72 14.27 -13.36 2.11
CA THR A 72 14.96 -12.79 0.95
C THR A 72 16.31 -12.22 1.33
N LEU A 73 16.38 -11.40 2.40
CA LEU A 73 17.62 -10.80 2.85
C LEU A 73 18.63 -11.84 3.36
N ILE A 74 18.17 -12.81 4.15
CA ILE A 74 19.01 -13.88 4.68
C ILE A 74 19.53 -14.78 3.55
N TYR A 75 18.64 -15.20 2.63
CA TYR A 75 19.01 -16.08 1.53
C TYR A 75 20.06 -15.43 0.61
N VAL A 76 19.84 -14.17 0.23
CA VAL A 76 20.80 -13.45 -0.64
C VAL A 76 22.09 -13.18 0.12
N GLY A 77 22.03 -12.74 1.39
CA GLY A 77 23.20 -12.47 2.21
C GLY A 77 24.12 -13.69 2.38
N HIS A 78 23.54 -14.91 2.52
CA HIS A 78 24.31 -16.16 2.63
C HIS A 78 24.83 -16.71 1.29
N ARG A 79 24.21 -16.32 0.17
CA ARG A 79 24.53 -16.90 -1.16
C ARG A 79 25.10 -15.88 -2.14
N MET A 80 25.66 -14.79 -1.68
CA MET A 80 26.30 -13.79 -2.53
C MET A 80 27.43 -14.39 -3.36
N LYS A 81 27.42 -14.12 -4.67
CA LYS A 81 28.44 -14.53 -5.64
C LYS A 81 28.98 -13.33 -6.37
N MET A 82 30.25 -13.42 -6.84
CA MET A 82 30.89 -12.37 -7.64
C MET A 82 30.16 -12.12 -8.99
N LYS A 83 29.52 -13.15 -9.55
CA LYS A 83 28.63 -13.01 -10.70
C LYS A 83 27.20 -13.19 -10.21
N PRO A 84 26.41 -12.08 -10.06
CA PRO A 84 25.09 -12.13 -9.49
C PRO A 84 24.10 -12.88 -10.39
N GLY A 85 23.30 -13.76 -9.78
CA GLY A 85 22.11 -14.31 -10.41
C GLY A 85 20.97 -13.26 -10.44
N ARG A 86 19.88 -13.56 -11.14
CA ARG A 86 18.74 -12.61 -11.30
C ARG A 86 18.19 -12.09 -9.96
N LEU A 87 17.99 -12.96 -8.98
CA LEU A 87 17.49 -12.57 -7.65
C LEU A 87 18.51 -11.69 -6.91
N GLN A 88 19.81 -12.08 -6.93
CA GLN A 88 20.86 -11.29 -6.30
C GLN A 88 20.96 -9.90 -6.95
N ALA A 89 20.92 -9.81 -8.30
CA ALA A 89 20.95 -8.55 -9.03
C ALA A 89 19.76 -7.64 -8.66
N ALA A 90 18.55 -8.20 -8.50
CA ALA A 90 17.39 -7.44 -8.05
C ALA A 90 17.57 -6.89 -6.61
N VAL A 91 18.11 -7.70 -5.68
CA VAL A 91 18.38 -7.27 -4.32
C VAL A 91 19.53 -6.26 -4.26
N GLU A 92 20.56 -6.40 -5.09
CA GLU A 92 21.65 -5.41 -5.20
C GLU A 92 21.15 -4.07 -5.77
N MET A 93 20.26 -4.10 -6.76
CA MET A 93 19.61 -2.87 -7.29
C MET A 93 18.76 -2.20 -6.21
N TYR A 94 17.98 -2.96 -5.47
CA TYR A 94 17.22 -2.48 -4.32
C TYR A 94 18.15 -1.91 -3.24
N TYR A 95 19.23 -2.60 -2.88
CA TYR A 95 20.23 -2.13 -1.92
C TYR A 95 20.81 -0.78 -2.35
N GLY A 96 21.25 -0.66 -3.60
CA GLY A 96 21.77 0.60 -4.16
C GLY A 96 20.75 1.74 -4.12
N LEU A 97 19.47 1.44 -4.36
CA LEU A 97 18.38 2.41 -4.24
C LEU A 97 18.28 2.94 -2.80
N ILE A 98 18.18 2.05 -1.81
CA ILE A 98 18.07 2.45 -0.40
C ILE A 98 19.34 3.16 0.07
N GLU A 99 20.51 2.71 -0.38
CA GLU A 99 21.77 3.37 -0.06
C GLU A 99 21.82 4.82 -0.57
N SER A 100 21.39 5.05 -1.82
CA SER A 100 21.32 6.40 -2.40
C SER A 100 20.36 7.30 -1.62
N MET A 101 19.18 6.79 -1.25
CA MET A 101 18.19 7.51 -0.45
C MET A 101 18.74 7.84 0.94
N THR A 102 19.40 6.88 1.57
CA THR A 102 19.97 7.04 2.92
C THR A 102 21.11 8.05 2.92
N LYS A 103 22.07 7.93 2.00
CA LYS A 103 23.20 8.86 1.86
C LYS A 103 22.77 10.27 1.43
N GLY A 104 21.68 10.38 0.68
CA GLY A 104 21.13 11.67 0.27
C GLY A 104 20.49 12.48 1.41
N ASN A 105 20.04 11.81 2.46
CA ASN A 105 19.30 12.44 3.56
C ASN A 105 19.97 12.33 4.93
N LEU A 106 20.89 11.38 5.12
CA LEU A 106 21.59 11.14 6.37
C LEU A 106 23.10 11.31 6.16
N SER A 107 23.80 11.75 7.19
CA SER A 107 25.25 11.97 7.13
C SER A 107 26.02 11.06 8.09
N GLY A 108 27.27 10.76 7.70
CA GLY A 108 28.25 10.09 8.56
C GLY A 108 27.79 8.76 9.14
N LYS A 109 27.90 8.62 10.46
CA LYS A 109 27.58 7.38 11.20
C LYS A 109 26.09 7.03 11.19
N MET A 110 25.21 7.99 10.89
CA MET A 110 23.76 7.74 10.84
C MET A 110 23.37 6.87 9.65
N VAL A 111 24.07 7.00 8.51
CA VAL A 111 23.84 6.14 7.33
C VAL A 111 23.89 4.68 7.72
N ASN A 112 24.99 4.24 8.34
CA ASN A 112 25.20 2.83 8.70
C ASN A 112 24.21 2.35 9.77
N ARG A 113 23.76 3.25 10.66
CA ARG A 113 22.81 2.90 11.73
C ARG A 113 21.39 2.71 11.19
N TRP A 114 20.93 3.64 10.35
CA TRP A 114 19.55 3.68 9.92
C TRP A 114 19.28 2.98 8.57
N PHE A 115 20.33 2.66 7.82
CA PHE A 115 20.21 1.91 6.59
C PHE A 115 19.44 0.58 6.75
N PRO A 116 19.74 -0.30 7.73
CA PRO A 116 18.99 -1.55 7.89
C PRO A 116 17.50 -1.32 8.18
N PHE A 117 17.19 -0.28 8.97
CA PHE A 117 15.81 0.08 9.28
C PHE A 117 15.04 0.53 8.02
N LEU A 118 15.61 1.45 7.25
CA LEU A 118 15.00 1.95 6.01
C LEU A 118 14.86 0.82 4.97
N ALA A 119 15.87 -0.02 4.86
CA ALA A 119 15.82 -1.19 4.00
C ALA A 119 14.70 -2.16 4.41
N THR A 120 14.58 -2.46 5.68
CA THR A 120 13.53 -3.36 6.17
C THR A 120 12.13 -2.80 5.94
N ILE A 121 11.91 -1.50 6.21
CA ILE A 121 10.61 -0.84 5.99
C ILE A 121 10.22 -0.89 4.51
N PHE A 122 11.15 -0.54 3.61
CA PHE A 122 10.87 -0.60 2.17
C PHE A 122 10.43 -1.99 1.75
N LEU A 123 11.23 -3.01 2.10
CA LEU A 123 11.00 -4.37 1.67
C LEU A 123 9.71 -4.95 2.26
N PHE A 124 9.44 -4.63 3.52
CA PHE A 124 8.22 -5.03 4.20
C PHE A 124 6.97 -4.42 3.53
N ILE A 125 6.97 -3.12 3.25
CA ILE A 125 5.86 -2.45 2.57
C ILE A 125 5.71 -3.01 1.15
N TRP A 126 6.83 -3.20 0.43
CA TRP A 126 6.81 -3.74 -0.92
C TRP A 126 6.20 -5.13 -0.97
N TYR A 127 6.62 -6.06 -0.09
CA TYR A 127 6.01 -7.39 -0.01
C TYR A 127 4.56 -7.34 0.45
N SER A 128 4.23 -6.50 1.44
CA SER A 128 2.85 -6.34 1.90
C SER A 128 1.91 -5.91 0.77
N ASN A 129 2.38 -5.04 -0.12
CA ASN A 129 1.63 -4.60 -1.27
C ASN A 129 1.58 -5.68 -2.36
N MET A 130 2.73 -6.31 -2.68
CA MET A 130 2.83 -7.32 -3.74
C MET A 130 2.00 -8.57 -3.46
N ILE A 131 1.99 -9.05 -2.21
CA ILE A 131 1.20 -10.23 -1.83
C ILE A 131 -0.29 -9.98 -2.06
N GLY A 132 -0.76 -8.75 -1.79
CA GLY A 132 -2.16 -8.38 -1.97
C GLY A 132 -2.64 -8.45 -3.43
N TYR A 133 -1.74 -8.43 -4.40
CA TYR A 133 -2.07 -8.55 -5.82
C TYR A 133 -1.95 -9.98 -6.37
N ILE A 134 -1.53 -10.95 -5.55
CA ILE A 134 -1.51 -12.35 -6.00
C ILE A 134 -2.95 -12.86 -6.05
N PRO A 135 -3.48 -13.19 -7.24
CA PRO A 135 -4.83 -13.71 -7.37
C PRO A 135 -4.88 -15.12 -6.77
N LEU A 136 -5.29 -15.21 -5.51
CA LEU A 136 -5.57 -16.49 -4.89
C LEU A 136 -6.97 -16.96 -5.30
N PRO A 137 -7.17 -18.26 -5.57
CA PRO A 137 -8.42 -18.77 -6.17
C PRO A 137 -9.63 -18.76 -5.22
N THR A 138 -9.56 -18.03 -4.13
CA THR A 138 -10.55 -18.06 -3.05
C THR A 138 -11.26 -16.71 -2.92
N ASN A 139 -11.99 -16.33 -3.96
CA ASN A 139 -12.70 -15.05 -4.03
C ASN A 139 -14.18 -15.20 -3.61
N THR A 140 -14.46 -16.02 -2.63
CA THR A 140 -15.82 -16.27 -2.14
C THR A 140 -15.88 -15.98 -0.63
N HIS A 141 -17.02 -15.46 -0.18
CA HIS A 141 -17.34 -15.31 1.24
C HIS A 141 -17.48 -16.65 1.97
N GLU A 142 -17.57 -17.75 1.22
CA GLU A 142 -17.70 -19.09 1.75
C GLU A 142 -16.34 -19.79 1.81
N PRO A 143 -16.04 -20.55 2.90
CA PRO A 143 -14.82 -21.31 2.99
C PRO A 143 -14.78 -22.39 1.90
N ILE A 144 -13.61 -22.56 1.28
CA ILE A 144 -13.40 -23.59 0.26
C ILE A 144 -12.97 -24.90 0.90
N MET A 145 -13.62 -25.98 0.54
CA MET A 145 -13.23 -27.34 0.96
C MET A 145 -12.07 -27.83 0.10
N ILE A 146 -10.85 -27.86 0.66
CA ILE A 146 -9.68 -28.42 0.02
C ILE A 146 -9.29 -29.69 0.78
N PHE A 147 -9.37 -30.84 0.12
CA PHE A 147 -9.11 -32.17 0.72
C PHE A 147 -9.86 -32.46 2.02
N GLY A 148 -11.09 -31.96 2.17
CA GLY A 148 -11.92 -32.16 3.36
C GLY A 148 -11.59 -31.21 4.53
N ILE A 149 -10.74 -30.23 4.32
CA ILE A 149 -10.41 -29.17 5.28
C ILE A 149 -11.05 -27.87 4.77
N GLU A 150 -11.82 -27.21 5.64
CA GLU A 150 -12.34 -25.88 5.36
C GLU A 150 -11.20 -24.86 5.42
N VAL A 151 -10.83 -24.32 4.25
CA VAL A 151 -9.84 -23.26 4.15
C VAL A 151 -10.60 -21.94 4.05
N PRO A 152 -10.33 -21.01 4.96
CA PRO A 152 -10.99 -19.70 4.92
C PRO A 152 -10.62 -18.93 3.65
N SER A 153 -11.53 -18.09 3.19
CA SER A 153 -11.35 -17.28 1.98
C SER A 153 -10.13 -16.35 2.12
N LEU A 154 -9.14 -16.55 1.28
CA LEU A 154 -7.99 -15.67 1.10
C LEU A 154 -8.28 -14.68 -0.04
N ALA A 155 -9.27 -13.81 0.13
CA ALA A 155 -9.61 -12.80 -0.88
C ALA A 155 -8.40 -11.92 -1.25
N LEU A 156 -8.47 -11.27 -2.41
CA LEU A 156 -7.47 -10.29 -2.86
C LEU A 156 -7.35 -9.17 -1.81
N TYR A 157 -6.36 -9.24 -0.94
CA TYR A 157 -6.23 -8.36 0.21
C TYR A 157 -4.79 -7.97 0.47
N ALA A 158 -4.50 -6.66 0.47
CA ALA A 158 -3.22 -6.16 0.94
C ALA A 158 -3.32 -5.78 2.42
N ALA A 159 -2.37 -6.21 3.24
CA ALA A 159 -2.32 -5.84 4.65
C ALA A 159 -2.31 -4.32 4.86
N THR A 160 -1.72 -3.57 3.93
CA THR A 160 -1.66 -2.10 3.92
C THR A 160 -2.97 -1.43 3.51
N ALA A 161 -3.96 -2.19 3.01
CA ALA A 161 -5.33 -1.72 2.81
C ALA A 161 -6.17 -1.70 4.11
N ASN A 162 -5.59 -2.09 5.25
CA ASN A 162 -6.12 -1.80 6.57
C ASN A 162 -5.32 -0.66 7.21
N ILE A 163 -6.00 0.39 7.63
CA ILE A 163 -5.36 1.60 8.18
C ILE A 163 -4.47 1.34 9.40
N SER A 164 -4.74 0.28 10.16
CA SER A 164 -3.97 -0.07 11.35
C SER A 164 -2.50 -0.39 11.01
N VAL A 165 -2.25 -1.09 9.90
CA VAL A 165 -0.88 -1.45 9.48
C VAL A 165 -0.05 -0.23 9.07
N PRO A 166 -0.51 0.64 8.15
CA PRO A 166 0.17 1.90 7.85
C PRO A 166 0.34 2.81 9.06
N LEU A 167 -0.65 2.86 9.95
CA LEU A 167 -0.57 3.68 11.16
C LEU A 167 0.55 3.19 12.09
N VAL A 168 0.63 1.89 12.37
CA VAL A 168 1.70 1.31 13.19
C VAL A 168 3.06 1.55 12.56
N LEU A 169 3.22 1.33 11.25
CA LEU A 169 4.48 1.62 10.55
C LEU A 169 4.87 3.09 10.65
N THR A 170 3.90 4.00 10.49
CA THR A 170 4.12 5.44 10.63
C THR A 170 4.53 5.79 12.06
N LEU A 171 3.88 5.23 13.07
CA LEU A 171 4.25 5.45 14.47
C LEU A 171 5.67 4.97 14.76
N VAL A 172 6.08 3.82 14.23
CA VAL A 172 7.46 3.32 14.35
C VAL A 172 8.46 4.32 13.75
N VAL A 173 8.16 4.89 12.58
CA VAL A 173 9.01 5.92 11.95
C VAL A 173 9.04 7.20 12.80
N VAL A 174 7.89 7.65 13.29
CA VAL A 174 7.77 8.88 14.12
C VAL A 174 8.55 8.73 15.42
N ILE A 175 8.38 7.62 16.12
CA ILE A 175 9.14 7.33 17.34
C ILE A 175 10.65 7.27 17.03
N SER A 176 11.04 6.67 15.91
CA SER A 176 12.44 6.53 15.51
C SER A 176 13.10 7.88 15.27
N TYR A 177 12.50 8.80 14.52
CA TYR A 177 13.13 10.10 14.27
C TYR A 177 13.08 11.02 15.50
N HIS A 178 12.05 10.96 16.33
CA HIS A 178 12.03 11.68 17.61
C HIS A 178 13.10 11.13 18.56
N PHE A 179 13.25 9.82 18.65
CA PHE A 179 14.29 9.18 19.45
C PHE A 179 15.70 9.62 19.03
N GLU A 180 15.98 9.60 17.72
CA GLU A 180 17.30 10.00 17.22
C GLU A 180 17.53 11.52 17.38
N GLY A 181 16.50 12.36 17.19
CA GLY A 181 16.59 13.80 17.43
C GLY A 181 16.89 14.14 18.90
N ILE A 182 16.20 13.49 19.83
CA ILE A 182 16.44 13.64 21.27
C ILE A 182 17.84 13.13 21.65
N ARG A 183 18.27 12.02 21.06
CA ARG A 183 19.58 11.44 21.30
C ARG A 183 20.72 12.34 20.80
N ALA A 184 20.53 12.99 19.64
CA ALA A 184 21.55 13.83 19.01
C ALA A 184 21.68 15.20 19.69
N LYS A 185 20.56 15.83 20.04
CA LYS A 185 20.51 17.22 20.53
C LYS A 185 20.19 17.32 22.03
N GLY A 186 19.70 16.26 22.64
CA GLY A 186 19.10 16.28 23.97
C GLY A 186 17.63 16.76 23.95
N PRO A 187 16.81 16.40 24.95
CA PRO A 187 15.35 16.62 24.90
C PRO A 187 14.97 18.12 24.85
N ILE A 188 15.62 18.96 25.63
CA ILE A 188 15.30 20.38 25.70
C ILE A 188 15.71 21.11 24.41
N LYS A 189 16.92 20.84 23.92
CA LYS A 189 17.42 21.48 22.69
C LYS A 189 16.65 21.00 21.46
N TYR A 190 16.23 19.73 21.45
CA TYR A 190 15.40 19.17 20.38
C TYR A 190 14.05 19.86 20.28
N LEU A 191 13.34 20.04 21.39
CA LEU A 191 12.06 20.75 21.43
C LEU A 191 12.18 22.25 21.11
N LYS A 192 13.27 22.88 21.57
CA LYS A 192 13.56 24.28 21.20
C LYS A 192 13.84 24.45 19.71
N GLY A 193 14.44 23.45 19.06
CA GLY A 193 14.70 23.44 17.62
C GLY A 193 13.44 23.31 16.76
N TRP A 194 12.26 23.14 17.33
CA TRP A 194 11.00 23.21 16.58
C TRP A 194 10.58 24.66 16.26
N VAL A 195 11.20 25.63 16.95
CA VAL A 195 11.01 27.04 16.66
C VAL A 195 12.23 27.51 15.84
N PRO A 196 12.05 28.06 14.64
CA PRO A 196 13.16 28.53 13.80
C PRO A 196 14.05 29.55 14.52
N ALA A 197 15.35 29.51 14.23
CA ALA A 197 16.31 30.46 14.77
C ALA A 197 15.91 31.91 14.39
N GLY A 198 15.99 32.83 15.35
CA GLY A 198 15.61 34.23 15.15
C GLY A 198 14.19 34.59 15.55
N VAL A 199 13.36 33.64 15.95
CA VAL A 199 12.03 33.93 16.52
C VAL A 199 12.10 33.88 18.03
N GLU A 200 12.07 35.06 18.66
CA GLU A 200 12.12 35.23 20.11
C GLU A 200 10.82 35.88 20.64
N GLY A 201 10.56 35.70 21.97
CA GLY A 201 9.42 36.33 22.63
C GLY A 201 8.05 35.68 22.35
N PRO A 202 6.94 36.42 22.40
CA PRO A 202 5.58 35.87 22.31
C PRO A 202 5.26 35.17 20.99
N ALA A 203 5.99 35.51 19.91
CA ALA A 203 5.80 34.89 18.58
C ALA A 203 6.29 33.44 18.52
N ALA A 204 7.17 33.01 19.42
CA ALA A 204 7.68 31.63 19.46
C ALA A 204 6.59 30.62 19.81
N PHE A 205 5.63 30.99 20.68
CA PHE A 205 4.56 30.09 21.13
C PHE A 205 3.62 29.63 20.00
N PRO A 206 3.01 30.51 19.18
CA PRO A 206 2.18 30.05 18.07
C PRO A 206 2.95 29.22 17.03
N ILE A 207 4.23 29.54 16.76
CA ILE A 207 5.06 28.76 15.84
C ILE A 207 5.33 27.36 16.38
N PHE A 208 5.64 27.25 17.68
CA PHE A 208 5.78 25.94 18.32
C PHE A 208 4.49 25.12 18.22
N LEU A 209 3.32 25.74 18.42
CA LEU A 209 2.03 25.04 18.30
C LEU A 209 1.78 24.55 16.87
N ILE A 210 2.12 25.35 15.86
CA ILE A 210 2.03 24.94 14.45
C ILE A 210 2.93 23.74 14.18
N GLU A 211 4.16 23.71 14.71
CA GLU A 211 5.04 22.57 14.53
C GLU A 211 4.52 21.30 15.23
N VAL A 212 3.95 21.43 16.44
CA VAL A 212 3.26 20.31 17.10
C VAL A 212 2.14 19.75 16.23
N ILE A 213 1.29 20.60 15.69
CA ILE A 213 0.23 20.19 14.76
C ILE A 213 0.83 19.53 13.52
N SER A 214 1.92 20.07 12.98
CA SER A 214 2.65 19.51 11.82
C SER A 214 3.10 18.07 12.08
N GLN A 215 3.58 17.74 13.29
CA GLN A 215 3.95 16.36 13.64
C GLN A 215 2.74 15.41 13.57
N PHE A 216 1.56 15.84 14.08
CA PHE A 216 0.33 15.03 13.94
C PHE A 216 -0.11 14.89 12.48
N VAL A 217 -0.05 15.96 11.70
CA VAL A 217 -0.38 15.92 10.27
C VAL A 217 0.55 14.97 9.50
N ARG A 218 1.82 14.87 9.86
CA ARG A 218 2.76 13.90 9.27
C ARG A 218 2.32 12.45 9.53
N ILE A 219 1.85 12.14 10.75
CA ILE A 219 1.33 10.81 11.08
C ILE A 219 0.13 10.46 10.20
N VAL A 220 -0.85 11.36 10.13
CA VAL A 220 -2.06 11.14 9.33
C VAL A 220 -1.72 11.05 7.85
N SER A 221 -0.93 12.00 7.33
CA SER A 221 -0.59 12.05 5.90
C SER A 221 0.17 10.81 5.42
N LEU A 222 1.12 10.32 6.23
CA LEU A 222 1.94 9.16 5.85
C LEU A 222 1.13 7.85 5.91
N SER A 223 0.33 7.66 6.97
CA SER A 223 -0.50 6.46 7.14
C SER A 223 -1.65 6.42 6.14
N VAL A 224 -2.39 7.52 5.98
CA VAL A 224 -3.52 7.60 5.04
C VAL A 224 -3.07 7.45 3.60
N ARG A 225 -1.92 7.99 3.22
CA ARG A 225 -1.39 7.84 1.85
C ARG A 225 -1.17 6.38 1.48
N LEU A 226 -0.52 5.60 2.38
CA LEU A 226 -0.27 4.18 2.13
C LEU A 226 -1.59 3.39 2.10
N PHE A 227 -2.47 3.64 3.06
CA PHE A 227 -3.80 3.02 3.15
C PHE A 227 -4.67 3.34 1.93
N ALA A 228 -4.86 4.63 1.64
CA ALA A 228 -5.81 5.06 0.61
C ALA A 228 -5.40 4.59 -0.79
N ASN A 229 -4.11 4.62 -1.11
CA ASN A 229 -3.65 4.15 -2.41
C ASN A 229 -3.86 2.65 -2.59
N MET A 230 -3.57 1.84 -1.56
CA MET A 230 -3.77 0.40 -1.62
C MET A 230 -5.26 0.04 -1.67
N LEU A 231 -6.07 0.67 -0.84
CA LEU A 231 -7.53 0.44 -0.85
C LEU A 231 -8.15 0.85 -2.18
N ALA A 232 -7.80 2.04 -2.70
CA ALA A 232 -8.34 2.54 -3.97
C ALA A 232 -7.93 1.65 -5.15
N GLY A 233 -6.67 1.20 -5.21
CA GLY A 233 -6.19 0.31 -6.25
C GLY A 233 -6.92 -1.04 -6.26
N HIS A 234 -7.08 -1.65 -5.09
CA HIS A 234 -7.83 -2.91 -4.97
C HIS A 234 -9.30 -2.75 -5.33
N LEU A 235 -9.98 -1.69 -4.84
CA LEU A 235 -11.36 -1.39 -5.21
C LEU A 235 -11.52 -1.17 -6.71
N LEU A 236 -10.60 -0.44 -7.33
CA LEU A 236 -10.64 -0.17 -8.77
C LEU A 236 -10.53 -1.47 -9.58
N ILE A 237 -9.59 -2.35 -9.21
CA ILE A 237 -9.42 -3.65 -9.86
C ILE A 237 -10.65 -4.54 -9.66
N LEU A 238 -11.22 -4.56 -8.45
CA LEU A 238 -12.42 -5.32 -8.11
C LEU A 238 -13.63 -4.86 -8.96
N PHE A 239 -13.87 -3.53 -8.99
CA PHE A 239 -14.97 -2.98 -9.79
C PHE A 239 -14.79 -3.24 -11.29
N MET A 240 -13.60 -3.00 -11.82
CA MET A 240 -13.33 -3.20 -13.25
C MET A 240 -13.23 -4.68 -13.60
N GLY A 241 -12.76 -5.54 -12.69
CA GLY A 241 -12.57 -6.98 -12.91
C GLY A 241 -13.86 -7.79 -13.04
N GLY A 242 -15.00 -7.22 -12.68
CA GLY A 242 -16.30 -7.91 -12.75
C GLY A 242 -17.37 -7.27 -11.88
N GLY A 243 -16.97 -6.53 -10.84
CA GLY A 243 -17.91 -5.92 -9.91
C GLY A 243 -18.94 -5.02 -10.58
N LEU A 244 -18.52 -4.25 -11.59
CA LEU A 244 -19.43 -3.39 -12.32
C LEU A 244 -20.46 -4.19 -13.16
N VAL A 245 -20.08 -5.32 -13.73
CA VAL A 245 -20.98 -6.21 -14.47
C VAL A 245 -22.03 -6.81 -13.54
N VAL A 246 -21.60 -7.26 -12.36
CA VAL A 246 -22.46 -7.83 -11.32
C VAL A 246 -23.41 -6.76 -10.75
N LEU A 247 -22.88 -5.57 -10.46
CA LEU A 247 -23.64 -4.46 -9.89
C LEU A 247 -24.76 -3.98 -10.83
N LEU A 248 -24.46 -3.82 -12.11
CA LEU A 248 -25.41 -3.30 -13.09
C LEU A 248 -26.38 -4.36 -13.60
N ASN A 249 -26.11 -5.65 -13.40
CA ASN A 249 -26.96 -6.78 -13.75
C ASN A 249 -27.67 -6.63 -15.12
N LEU A 250 -26.88 -6.29 -16.14
CA LEU A 250 -27.40 -6.05 -17.50
C LEU A 250 -27.81 -7.36 -18.18
N ALA A 251 -28.61 -7.26 -19.23
CA ALA A 251 -28.88 -8.39 -20.11
C ALA A 251 -27.59 -8.96 -20.71
N LEU A 252 -27.59 -10.24 -21.10
CA LEU A 252 -26.40 -11.00 -21.52
C LEU A 252 -25.47 -10.23 -22.48
N ILE A 253 -26.03 -9.61 -23.52
CA ILE A 253 -25.22 -8.85 -24.50
C ILE A 253 -24.57 -7.61 -23.85
N GLY A 254 -25.32 -6.89 -23.02
CA GLY A 254 -24.81 -5.73 -22.28
C GLY A 254 -23.71 -6.13 -21.32
N SER A 255 -23.88 -7.22 -20.56
CA SER A 255 -22.88 -7.77 -19.63
C SER A 255 -21.63 -8.23 -20.35
N LEU A 256 -21.72 -8.86 -21.53
CA LEU A 256 -20.56 -9.28 -22.32
C LEU A 256 -19.76 -8.08 -22.85
N ILE A 257 -20.42 -7.06 -23.38
CA ILE A 257 -19.76 -5.86 -23.89
C ILE A 257 -19.11 -5.10 -22.73
N LEU A 258 -19.84 -4.89 -21.64
CA LEU A 258 -19.31 -4.22 -20.46
C LEU A 258 -18.14 -4.99 -19.88
N GLY A 259 -18.26 -6.31 -19.68
CA GLY A 259 -17.22 -7.16 -19.15
C GLY A 259 -15.95 -7.18 -20.01
N LEU A 260 -16.06 -7.14 -21.34
CA LEU A 260 -14.92 -7.04 -22.22
C LEU A 260 -14.17 -5.71 -22.04
N VAL A 261 -14.90 -4.59 -21.96
CA VAL A 261 -14.30 -3.25 -21.79
C VAL A 261 -13.69 -3.13 -20.40
N THR A 262 -14.45 -3.41 -19.35
CA THR A 262 -14.00 -3.26 -17.98
C THR A 262 -12.90 -4.26 -17.63
N GLY A 263 -13.00 -5.51 -18.13
CA GLY A 263 -11.95 -6.52 -17.93
C GLY A 263 -10.62 -6.13 -18.58
N THR A 264 -10.65 -5.54 -19.78
CA THR A 264 -9.43 -5.01 -20.42
C THR A 264 -8.84 -3.87 -19.59
N MET A 265 -9.69 -2.96 -19.07
CA MET A 265 -9.24 -1.89 -18.17
C MET A 265 -8.70 -2.44 -16.86
N ALA A 266 -9.32 -3.47 -16.28
CA ALA A 266 -8.86 -4.13 -15.06
C ALA A 266 -7.44 -4.69 -15.22
N VAL A 267 -7.13 -5.33 -16.34
CA VAL A 267 -5.77 -5.83 -16.63
C VAL A 267 -4.78 -4.68 -16.72
N ALA A 268 -5.14 -3.58 -17.38
CA ALA A 268 -4.27 -2.41 -17.47
C ALA A 268 -4.01 -1.79 -16.10
N PHE A 269 -5.05 -1.61 -15.28
CA PHE A 269 -4.92 -1.12 -13.91
C PHE A 269 -4.12 -2.08 -13.02
N PHE A 270 -4.34 -3.38 -13.14
CA PHE A 270 -3.57 -4.38 -12.41
C PHE A 270 -2.07 -4.27 -12.69
N ILE A 271 -1.67 -4.18 -13.97
CA ILE A 271 -0.26 -4.02 -14.34
C ILE A 271 0.30 -2.70 -13.80
N PHE A 272 -0.48 -1.62 -13.86
CA PHE A 272 -0.09 -0.31 -13.35
C PHE A 272 0.09 -0.34 -11.82
N GLU A 273 -0.86 -0.91 -11.09
CA GLU A 273 -0.83 -1.02 -9.63
C GLU A 273 0.35 -1.88 -9.15
N VAL A 274 0.51 -3.08 -9.71
CA VAL A 274 1.60 -4.00 -9.33
C VAL A 274 2.96 -3.45 -9.74
N GLY A 275 3.08 -2.96 -10.98
CA GLY A 275 4.37 -2.52 -11.52
C GLY A 275 4.85 -1.20 -10.94
N LEU A 276 3.96 -0.23 -10.79
CA LEU A 276 4.31 1.14 -10.45
C LEU A 276 3.86 1.54 -9.05
N VAL A 277 2.55 1.45 -8.74
CA VAL A 277 2.01 2.02 -7.51
C VAL A 277 2.55 1.33 -6.28
N ALA A 278 2.56 0.00 -6.23
CA ALA A 278 3.04 -0.77 -5.08
C ALA A 278 4.52 -0.47 -4.77
N THR A 279 5.36 -0.35 -5.82
CA THR A 279 6.78 -0.04 -5.68
C THR A 279 6.99 1.43 -5.28
N LEU A 280 6.25 2.35 -5.92
CA LEU A 280 6.33 3.77 -5.63
C LEU A 280 5.91 4.08 -4.18
N GLN A 281 4.91 3.37 -3.65
CA GLN A 281 4.47 3.56 -2.27
C GLN A 281 5.56 3.18 -1.26
N ALA A 282 6.22 2.02 -1.46
CA ALA A 282 7.34 1.62 -0.61
C ALA A 282 8.49 2.65 -0.70
N PHE A 283 8.76 3.15 -1.91
CA PHE A 283 9.78 4.19 -2.14
C PHE A 283 9.45 5.49 -1.42
N ILE A 284 8.23 6.04 -1.63
CA ILE A 284 7.82 7.34 -1.03
C ILE A 284 7.81 7.25 0.49
N PHE A 285 7.30 6.15 1.05
CA PHE A 285 7.27 5.97 2.50
C PHE A 285 8.68 5.97 3.07
N THR A 286 9.59 5.24 2.46
CA THR A 286 10.97 5.10 2.93
C THR A 286 11.79 6.38 2.77
N ILE A 287 11.64 7.09 1.65
CA ILE A 287 12.36 8.36 1.45
C ILE A 287 11.88 9.43 2.43
N LEU A 288 10.58 9.50 2.72
CA LEU A 288 10.05 10.41 3.73
C LEU A 288 10.57 10.06 5.13
N ALA A 289 10.63 8.77 5.47
CA ALA A 289 11.25 8.33 6.72
C ALA A 289 12.73 8.76 6.82
N ALA A 290 13.50 8.65 5.72
CA ALA A 290 14.89 9.10 5.68
C ALA A 290 15.01 10.63 5.83
N ILE A 291 14.14 11.40 5.15
CA ILE A 291 14.09 12.87 5.26
C ILE A 291 13.76 13.29 6.70
N TYR A 292 12.78 12.65 7.34
CA TYR A 292 12.40 12.98 8.72
C TYR A 292 13.52 12.64 9.72
N LEU A 293 14.18 11.49 9.54
CA LEU A 293 15.36 11.13 10.35
C LEU A 293 16.51 12.13 10.18
N GLY A 294 16.79 12.54 8.95
CA GLY A 294 17.82 13.55 8.66
C GLY A 294 17.47 14.90 9.26
N GLY A 295 16.26 15.38 9.05
CA GLY A 295 15.77 16.65 9.56
C GLY A 295 15.76 16.73 11.11
N ALA A 296 15.45 15.61 11.78
CA ALA A 296 15.46 15.57 13.24
C ALA A 296 16.86 15.83 13.85
N VAL A 297 17.92 15.50 13.11
CA VAL A 297 19.32 15.62 13.58
C VAL A 297 20.04 16.83 12.97
N ALA A 298 19.55 17.35 11.82
CA ALA A 298 20.15 18.51 11.17
C ALA A 298 20.27 19.69 12.15
N GLU A 299 21.46 20.26 12.22
CA GLU A 299 21.66 21.52 12.95
C GLU A 299 21.05 22.64 12.10
N GLU A 300 20.16 23.43 12.72
CA GLU A 300 19.68 24.66 12.09
C GLU A 300 20.85 25.65 12.01
N HIS A 301 21.22 26.00 10.79
CA HIS A 301 22.18 27.07 10.51
C HIS A 301 21.48 28.43 10.58
#